data_21ab9266085756f9f88ae69226549f2a
#
_entry.id   21ab9266085756f9f88ae69226549f2a
#
_cell.length_a   1.000
_cell.length_b   1.000
_cell.length_c   1.000
_cell.angle_alpha   90.00
_cell.angle_beta   90.00
_cell.angle_gamma   90.00
#
_symmetry.space_group_name_H-M   'P 1'
#
loop_
_entity.id
_entity.type
_entity.pdbx_description
1 polymer ?
#
loop_
_entity_poly.entity_id
_entity_poly.type
_entity_poly.pdbx_seq_one_letter_code
_entity_poly.pdbx_strand_id
1 'polypeptide(L)'
;FDPRTEANAFLHLWTLSVEEQFYLVFPLLLLGATRLGARRAVLGSAALVSSGLAVALAGGHVPGVETAGPRVAFYSAPTRAWEFLAGCLLALVVARGWSPSRAVADGCGAVGAVLLVGAVVAFDEATAFPWPVGVVSVLAAMLLLAAGSGDGGRVSAALAVAPARWLGDRSYGWYLWHWPFVVFARSLVPGQGWAPPAAALVALAPTVLSHRLLEQPLRTRPP
;
A
#
# COMPACT_ATOMS: atom_id res chain seq x y z
N PHE A 1 -4.44 -16.90 11.92
CA PHE A 1 -3.48 -16.23 12.82
C PHE A 1 -3.59 -16.85 14.22
N ASP A 2 -2.46 -17.02 14.92
CA ASP A 2 -2.46 -17.42 16.33
C ASP A 2 -3.01 -16.22 17.15
N PRO A 3 -3.98 -16.42 18.06
CA PRO A 3 -4.53 -15.36 18.91
C PRO A 3 -3.46 -14.59 19.71
N ARG A 4 -2.33 -15.23 20.01
CA ARG A 4 -1.17 -14.58 20.65
C ARG A 4 -0.48 -13.57 19.73
N THR A 5 -0.57 -13.75 18.43
CA THR A 5 0.03 -12.84 17.44
C THR A 5 -0.81 -11.58 17.27
N GLU A 6 -2.14 -11.69 17.38
CA GLU A 6 -3.06 -10.54 17.31
C GLU A 6 -2.90 -9.57 18.51
N ALA A 7 -2.39 -10.04 19.64
CA ALA A 7 -2.07 -9.21 20.80
C ALA A 7 -0.75 -8.43 20.65
N ASN A 8 -0.02 -8.63 19.55
CA ASN A 8 1.23 -7.91 19.33
C ASN A 8 0.97 -6.51 18.75
N ALA A 9 1.26 -5.49 19.55
CA ALA A 9 1.10 -4.08 19.19
C ALA A 9 1.96 -3.64 17.99
N PHE A 10 2.97 -4.41 17.60
CA PHE A 10 3.87 -4.11 16.48
C PHE A 10 3.68 -5.05 15.28
N LEU A 11 2.67 -5.91 15.32
CA LEU A 11 2.44 -6.88 14.24
C LEU A 11 2.34 -6.20 12.86
N HIS A 12 1.62 -5.07 12.78
CA HIS A 12 1.40 -4.37 11.51
C HIS A 12 2.67 -3.82 10.85
N LEU A 13 3.78 -3.69 11.60
CA LEU A 13 5.04 -3.18 11.06
C LEU A 13 5.73 -4.13 10.06
N TRP A 14 5.22 -5.36 9.90
CA TRP A 14 5.75 -6.26 8.87
C TRP A 14 5.64 -5.66 7.45
N THR A 15 4.61 -4.86 7.17
CA THR A 15 4.45 -4.20 5.86
C THR A 15 5.57 -3.19 5.60
N LEU A 16 5.98 -2.43 6.63
CA LEU A 16 7.13 -1.53 6.53
C LEU A 16 8.42 -2.29 6.24
N SER A 17 8.59 -3.48 6.85
CA SER A 17 9.76 -4.31 6.56
C SER A 17 9.82 -4.72 5.08
N VAL A 18 8.68 -4.99 4.44
CA VAL A 18 8.60 -5.26 3.00
C VAL A 18 8.95 -4.01 2.19
N GLU A 19 8.44 -2.85 2.58
CA GLU A 19 8.73 -1.57 1.91
C GLU A 19 10.21 -1.21 2.01
N GLU A 20 10.82 -1.31 3.18
CA GLU A 20 12.25 -1.02 3.39
C GLU A 20 13.15 -1.93 2.55
N GLN A 21 12.83 -3.22 2.44
CA GLN A 21 13.54 -4.14 1.56
C GLN A 21 13.41 -3.71 0.10
N PHE A 22 12.23 -3.28 -0.32
CA PHE A 22 12.02 -2.76 -1.66
C PHE A 22 12.85 -1.48 -1.90
N TYR A 23 12.83 -0.52 -0.99
CA TYR A 23 13.60 0.72 -1.09
C TYR A 23 15.10 0.50 -1.14
N LEU A 24 15.61 -0.55 -0.50
CA LEU A 24 17.02 -0.92 -0.58
C LEU A 24 17.40 -1.49 -1.96
N VAL A 25 16.54 -2.32 -2.54
CA VAL A 25 16.80 -3.04 -3.80
C VAL A 25 16.44 -2.21 -5.03
N PHE A 26 15.36 -1.45 -4.96
CA PHE A 26 14.81 -0.71 -6.10
C PHE A 26 15.78 0.28 -6.76
N PRO A 27 16.58 1.09 -6.04
CA PRO A 27 17.56 1.99 -6.66
C PRO A 27 18.59 1.23 -7.50
N LEU A 28 19.03 0.07 -7.06
CA LEU A 28 19.98 -0.79 -7.79
C LEU A 28 19.33 -1.37 -9.06
N LEU A 29 18.10 -1.85 -8.93
CA LEU A 29 17.31 -2.32 -10.07
C LEU A 29 17.11 -1.21 -11.11
N LEU A 30 16.74 -0.01 -10.66
CA LEU A 30 16.53 1.14 -11.53
C LEU A 30 17.83 1.58 -12.22
N LEU A 31 18.94 1.62 -11.49
CA LEU A 31 20.26 1.94 -12.05
C LEU A 31 20.68 0.93 -13.12
N GLY A 32 20.52 -0.37 -12.85
CA GLY A 32 20.76 -1.42 -13.83
C GLY A 32 19.88 -1.27 -15.07
N ALA A 33 18.59 -1.05 -14.88
CA ALA A 33 17.61 -0.84 -15.93
C ALA A 33 17.92 0.42 -16.79
N THR A 34 18.45 1.48 -16.17
CA THR A 34 18.88 2.69 -16.90
C THR A 34 20.12 2.45 -17.73
N ARG A 35 21.10 1.74 -17.18
CA ARG A 35 22.34 1.41 -17.91
C ARG A 35 22.08 0.52 -19.12
N LEU A 36 21.10 -0.38 -19.03
CA LEU A 36 20.67 -1.24 -20.13
C LEU A 36 19.78 -0.52 -21.15
N GLY A 37 19.39 0.74 -20.91
CA GLY A 37 18.45 1.47 -21.79
C GLY A 37 17.03 0.87 -21.85
N ALA A 38 16.71 -0.09 -20.95
CA ALA A 38 15.53 -0.95 -21.04
C ALA A 38 14.61 -0.84 -19.81
N ARG A 39 14.48 0.35 -19.23
CA ARG A 39 13.74 0.57 -17.95
C ARG A 39 12.38 -0.12 -17.89
N ARG A 40 11.55 0.04 -18.93
CA ARG A 40 10.20 -0.55 -18.95
C ARG A 40 10.26 -2.07 -19.00
N ALA A 41 11.13 -2.61 -19.84
CA ALA A 41 11.27 -4.06 -19.98
C ALA A 41 11.76 -4.69 -18.69
N VAL A 42 12.80 -4.13 -18.06
CA VAL A 42 13.35 -4.65 -16.81
C VAL A 42 12.34 -4.57 -15.67
N LEU A 43 11.69 -3.41 -15.46
CA LEU A 43 10.71 -3.27 -14.40
C LEU A 43 9.45 -4.10 -14.66
N GLY A 44 9.01 -4.19 -15.91
CA GLY A 44 7.89 -5.04 -16.31
C GLY A 44 8.18 -6.52 -16.11
N SER A 45 9.36 -7.00 -16.52
CA SER A 45 9.77 -8.39 -16.29
C SER A 45 9.90 -8.70 -14.79
N ALA A 46 10.48 -7.79 -14.00
CA ALA A 46 10.56 -7.95 -12.56
C ALA A 46 9.16 -8.02 -11.91
N ALA A 47 8.22 -7.19 -12.35
CA ALA A 47 6.84 -7.26 -11.88
C ALA A 47 6.15 -8.59 -12.23
N LEU A 48 6.34 -9.07 -13.47
CA LEU A 48 5.78 -10.36 -13.91
C LEU A 48 6.39 -11.54 -13.13
N VAL A 49 7.71 -11.54 -12.91
CA VAL A 49 8.37 -12.58 -12.11
C VAL A 49 7.88 -12.56 -10.67
N SER A 50 7.80 -11.38 -10.07
CA SER A 50 7.30 -11.20 -8.70
C SER A 50 5.85 -11.67 -8.54
N SER A 51 4.95 -11.28 -9.46
CA SER A 51 3.55 -11.72 -9.42
C SER A 51 3.40 -13.22 -9.67
N GLY A 52 4.17 -13.77 -10.64
CA GLY A 52 4.19 -15.21 -10.92
C GLY A 52 4.66 -16.02 -9.71
N LEU A 53 5.70 -15.54 -9.01
CA LEU A 53 6.19 -16.17 -7.78
C LEU A 53 5.13 -16.12 -6.67
N ALA A 54 4.43 -15.00 -6.51
CA ALA A 54 3.36 -14.87 -5.54
C ALA A 54 2.21 -15.87 -5.81
N VAL A 55 1.79 -16.00 -7.07
CA VAL A 55 0.76 -16.98 -7.47
C VAL A 55 1.23 -18.41 -7.25
N ALA A 56 2.46 -18.74 -7.64
CA ALA A 56 2.99 -20.10 -7.50
C ALA A 56 3.10 -20.52 -6.03
N LEU A 57 3.57 -19.63 -5.16
CA LEU A 57 3.67 -19.90 -3.72
C LEU A 57 2.29 -19.97 -3.05
N ALA A 58 1.40 -19.03 -3.36
CA ALA A 58 0.06 -19.01 -2.80
C ALA A 58 -0.77 -20.25 -3.22
N GLY A 59 -0.56 -20.74 -4.45
CA GLY A 59 -1.22 -21.94 -4.97
C GLY A 59 -0.59 -23.27 -4.54
N GLY A 60 0.49 -23.26 -3.73
CA GLY A 60 1.17 -24.48 -3.31
C GLY A 60 1.92 -25.21 -4.44
N HIS A 61 2.25 -24.50 -5.53
CA HIS A 61 2.91 -25.09 -6.70
C HIS A 61 4.43 -25.21 -6.57
N VAL A 62 5.00 -24.77 -5.44
CA VAL A 62 6.44 -24.83 -5.21
C VAL A 62 6.76 -26.03 -4.31
N PRO A 63 7.48 -27.07 -4.83
CA PRO A 63 7.81 -28.26 -4.06
C PRO A 63 8.61 -27.93 -2.78
N GLY A 64 8.24 -28.56 -1.68
CA GLY A 64 8.91 -28.41 -0.38
C GLY A 64 8.44 -27.23 0.47
N VAL A 65 7.54 -26.36 -0.05
CA VAL A 65 6.99 -25.20 0.68
C VAL A 65 5.46 -25.12 0.60
N GLU A 66 4.78 -26.22 0.30
CA GLU A 66 3.33 -26.27 0.05
C GLU A 66 2.52 -25.67 1.22
N THR A 67 2.90 -25.98 2.45
CA THR A 67 2.22 -25.46 3.64
C THR A 67 2.65 -24.06 4.05
N ALA A 68 3.88 -23.67 3.76
CA ALA A 68 4.44 -22.36 4.07
C ALA A 68 4.20 -21.33 2.95
N GLY A 69 3.97 -21.81 1.72
CA GLY A 69 3.86 -20.99 0.50
C GLY A 69 2.90 -19.82 0.60
N PRO A 70 1.66 -19.98 1.08
CA PRO A 70 0.72 -18.87 1.22
C PRO A 70 1.21 -17.77 2.16
N ARG A 71 1.87 -18.15 3.27
CA ARG A 71 2.48 -17.17 4.20
C ARG A 71 3.65 -16.46 3.57
N VAL A 72 4.54 -17.19 2.88
CA VAL A 72 5.66 -16.59 2.16
C VAL A 72 5.17 -15.65 1.05
N ALA A 73 4.14 -16.06 0.30
CA ALA A 73 3.53 -15.21 -0.72
C ALA A 73 3.01 -13.88 -0.15
N PHE A 74 2.45 -13.91 1.05
CA PHE A 74 1.87 -12.74 1.70
C PHE A 74 2.91 -11.82 2.35
N TYR A 75 3.92 -12.38 3.04
CA TYR A 75 4.83 -11.61 3.90
C TYR A 75 6.18 -11.28 3.27
N SER A 76 6.53 -11.81 2.09
CA SER A 76 7.87 -11.60 1.54
C SER A 76 7.92 -10.46 0.53
N ALA A 77 9.03 -9.68 0.54
CA ALA A 77 9.23 -8.58 -0.40
C ALA A 77 9.30 -9.05 -1.88
N PRO A 78 9.96 -10.17 -2.24
CA PRO A 78 10.01 -10.63 -3.61
C PRO A 78 8.64 -10.94 -4.23
N THR A 79 7.69 -11.41 -3.43
CA THR A 79 6.33 -11.74 -3.90
C THR A 79 5.40 -10.55 -3.94
N ARG A 80 5.75 -9.47 -3.26
CA ARG A 80 4.98 -8.21 -3.22
C ARG A 80 5.59 -7.09 -4.05
N ALA A 81 6.80 -7.28 -4.55
CA ALA A 81 7.49 -6.25 -5.34
C ALA A 81 6.70 -5.78 -6.58
N TRP A 82 5.86 -6.64 -7.18
CA TRP A 82 5.01 -6.29 -8.31
C TRP A 82 4.02 -5.15 -8.00
N GLU A 83 3.55 -5.04 -6.75
CA GLU A 83 2.65 -3.98 -6.30
C GLU A 83 3.32 -2.60 -6.42
N PHE A 84 4.56 -2.49 -5.95
CA PHE A 84 5.36 -1.27 -6.06
C PHE A 84 5.82 -1.01 -7.51
N LEU A 85 6.22 -2.05 -8.23
CA LEU A 85 6.67 -1.95 -9.61
C LEU A 85 5.55 -1.50 -10.55
N ALA A 86 4.29 -1.85 -10.29
CA ALA A 86 3.14 -1.33 -11.00
C ALA A 86 3.08 0.21 -10.89
N GLY A 87 3.24 0.77 -9.69
CA GLY A 87 3.32 2.20 -9.48
C GLY A 87 4.51 2.85 -10.20
N CYS A 88 5.68 2.20 -10.16
CA CYS A 88 6.86 2.68 -10.88
C CYS A 88 6.65 2.70 -12.41
N LEU A 89 5.98 1.70 -12.97
CA LEU A 89 5.64 1.67 -14.40
C LEU A 89 4.68 2.80 -14.77
N LEU A 90 3.67 3.07 -13.96
CA LEU A 90 2.78 4.23 -14.16
C LEU A 90 3.57 5.53 -14.11
N ALA A 91 4.45 5.71 -13.12
CA ALA A 91 5.29 6.90 -12.99
C ALA A 91 6.17 7.11 -14.24
N LEU A 92 6.72 6.04 -14.85
CA LEU A 92 7.46 6.14 -16.11
C LEU A 92 6.58 6.54 -17.30
N VAL A 93 5.31 6.19 -17.31
CA VAL A 93 4.35 6.60 -18.34
C VAL A 93 4.03 8.08 -18.21
N VAL A 94 3.73 8.53 -16.98
CA VAL A 94 3.46 9.93 -16.66
C VAL A 94 4.68 10.82 -16.92
N ALA A 95 5.87 10.39 -16.52
CA ALA A 95 7.13 11.11 -16.75
C ALA A 95 7.48 11.30 -18.24
N ARG A 96 6.85 10.54 -19.14
CA ARG A 96 6.96 10.72 -20.60
C ARG A 96 5.91 11.67 -21.19
N GLY A 97 5.19 12.38 -20.35
CA GLY A 97 4.19 13.36 -20.76
C GLY A 97 2.79 12.77 -20.96
N TRP A 98 2.55 11.51 -20.55
CA TRP A 98 1.18 11.00 -20.58
C TRP A 98 0.34 11.73 -19.53
N SER A 99 -0.73 12.36 -20.00
CA SER A 99 -1.72 13.03 -19.17
C SER A 99 -3.11 12.59 -19.65
N PRO A 100 -3.96 12.03 -18.79
CA PRO A 100 -5.29 11.62 -19.18
C PRO A 100 -6.16 12.84 -19.48
N SER A 101 -7.01 12.74 -20.51
CA SER A 101 -8.09 13.70 -20.71
C SER A 101 -9.03 13.68 -19.50
N ARG A 102 -9.78 14.78 -19.29
CA ARG A 102 -10.72 14.88 -18.15
C ARG A 102 -11.72 13.72 -18.08
N ALA A 103 -12.22 13.26 -19.23
CA ALA A 103 -13.15 12.13 -19.29
C ALA A 103 -12.47 10.82 -18.85
N VAL A 104 -11.23 10.59 -19.26
CA VAL A 104 -10.44 9.42 -18.83
C VAL A 104 -10.10 9.52 -17.34
N ALA A 105 -9.71 10.69 -16.85
CA ALA A 105 -9.44 10.94 -15.44
C ALA A 105 -10.70 10.69 -14.55
N ASP A 106 -11.87 11.18 -14.98
CA ASP A 106 -13.14 10.93 -14.29
C ASP A 106 -13.50 9.44 -14.27
N GLY A 107 -13.33 8.74 -15.40
CA GLY A 107 -13.55 7.30 -15.49
C GLY A 107 -12.60 6.49 -14.60
N CYS A 108 -11.31 6.73 -14.70
CA CYS A 108 -10.29 6.10 -13.84
C CYS A 108 -10.57 6.38 -12.36
N GLY A 109 -10.87 7.64 -12.01
CA GLY A 109 -11.18 8.03 -10.65
C GLY A 109 -12.41 7.32 -10.09
N ALA A 110 -13.49 7.27 -10.86
CA ALA A 110 -14.73 6.61 -10.46
C ALA A 110 -14.53 5.09 -10.28
N VAL A 111 -13.93 4.42 -11.27
CA VAL A 111 -13.66 2.98 -11.18
C VAL A 111 -12.69 2.67 -10.04
N GLY A 112 -11.61 3.44 -9.91
CA GLY A 112 -10.64 3.26 -8.83
C GLY A 112 -11.28 3.44 -7.44
N ALA A 113 -12.14 4.44 -7.26
CA ALA A 113 -12.86 4.66 -6.01
C ALA A 113 -13.84 3.51 -5.70
N VAL A 114 -14.58 3.03 -6.69
CA VAL A 114 -15.50 1.89 -6.53
C VAL A 114 -14.75 0.62 -6.16
N LEU A 115 -13.63 0.33 -6.83
CA LEU A 115 -12.80 -0.83 -6.51
C LEU A 115 -12.21 -0.74 -5.11
N LEU A 116 -11.73 0.46 -4.69
CA LEU A 116 -11.16 0.66 -3.36
C LEU A 116 -12.22 0.46 -2.26
N VAL A 117 -13.39 1.09 -2.40
CA VAL A 117 -14.49 0.93 -1.44
C VAL A 117 -15.00 -0.51 -1.45
N GLY A 118 -15.15 -1.10 -2.64
CA GLY A 118 -15.55 -2.49 -2.78
C GLY A 118 -14.57 -3.46 -2.11
N ALA A 119 -13.27 -3.23 -2.26
CA ALA A 119 -12.25 -4.03 -1.59
C ALA A 119 -12.35 -3.93 -0.05
N VAL A 120 -12.52 -2.72 0.48
CA VAL A 120 -12.66 -2.50 1.94
C VAL A 120 -13.91 -3.16 2.51
N VAL A 121 -14.99 -3.23 1.75
CA VAL A 121 -16.27 -3.79 2.22
C VAL A 121 -16.36 -5.31 2.00
N ALA A 122 -15.78 -5.81 0.90
CA ALA A 122 -15.98 -7.20 0.47
C ALA A 122 -14.85 -8.15 0.87
N PHE A 123 -13.65 -7.64 1.13
CA PHE A 123 -12.50 -8.48 1.49
C PHE A 123 -12.33 -8.56 3.00
N ASP A 124 -12.02 -9.76 3.45
CA ASP A 124 -11.73 -10.10 4.85
C ASP A 124 -10.42 -10.93 4.94
N GLU A 125 -10.09 -11.38 6.15
CA GLU A 125 -8.90 -12.17 6.43
C GLU A 125 -8.89 -13.54 5.73
N ALA A 126 -10.04 -14.06 5.31
CA ALA A 126 -10.17 -15.32 4.60
C ALA A 126 -10.02 -15.15 3.09
N THR A 127 -10.06 -13.92 2.60
CA THR A 127 -9.97 -13.64 1.16
C THR A 127 -8.55 -13.90 0.63
N ALA A 128 -8.46 -14.67 -0.44
CA ALA A 128 -7.19 -15.17 -0.96
C ALA A 128 -6.27 -14.05 -1.49
N PHE A 129 -4.96 -14.22 -1.27
CA PHE A 129 -3.89 -13.40 -1.83
C PHE A 129 -3.05 -14.26 -2.80
N PRO A 130 -2.53 -13.73 -3.92
CA PRO A 130 -2.63 -12.33 -4.39
C PRO A 130 -3.94 -11.96 -5.08
N TRP A 131 -4.75 -12.91 -5.49
CA TRP A 131 -6.04 -12.68 -6.12
C TRP A 131 -7.18 -13.11 -5.18
N PRO A 132 -8.26 -12.31 -5.02
CA PRO A 132 -8.49 -11.00 -5.67
C PRO A 132 -7.90 -9.81 -4.91
N VAL A 133 -7.49 -9.96 -3.64
CA VAL A 133 -7.14 -8.85 -2.74
C VAL A 133 -6.03 -7.95 -3.30
N GLY A 134 -4.88 -8.51 -3.60
CA GLY A 134 -3.72 -7.74 -4.07
C GLY A 134 -3.99 -7.06 -5.40
N VAL A 135 -4.52 -7.81 -6.38
CA VAL A 135 -4.75 -7.29 -7.74
C VAL A 135 -5.80 -6.19 -7.75
N VAL A 136 -6.93 -6.37 -7.05
CA VAL A 136 -7.99 -5.35 -7.00
C VAL A 136 -7.50 -4.09 -6.30
N SER A 137 -6.78 -4.24 -5.17
CA SER A 137 -6.25 -3.10 -4.42
C SER A 137 -5.20 -2.31 -5.21
N VAL A 138 -4.28 -3.00 -5.89
CA VAL A 138 -3.26 -2.36 -6.74
C VAL A 138 -3.91 -1.66 -7.93
N LEU A 139 -4.87 -2.31 -8.59
CA LEU A 139 -5.59 -1.70 -9.71
C LEU A 139 -6.37 -0.45 -9.27
N ALA A 140 -7.03 -0.50 -8.12
CA ALA A 140 -7.71 0.67 -7.55
C ALA A 140 -6.74 1.83 -7.32
N ALA A 141 -5.59 1.58 -6.68
CA ALA A 141 -4.56 2.58 -6.45
C ALA A 141 -4.00 3.15 -7.76
N MET A 142 -3.69 2.28 -8.74
CA MET A 142 -3.20 2.69 -10.05
C MET A 142 -4.17 3.61 -10.79
N LEU A 143 -5.47 3.28 -10.76
CA LEU A 143 -6.52 4.08 -11.40
C LEU A 143 -6.68 5.45 -10.71
N LEU A 144 -6.64 5.51 -9.38
CA LEU A 144 -6.70 6.76 -8.64
C LEU A 144 -5.46 7.64 -8.90
N LEU A 145 -4.26 7.05 -8.93
CA LEU A 145 -3.03 7.76 -9.28
C LEU A 145 -3.05 8.26 -10.73
N ALA A 146 -3.52 7.42 -11.67
CA ALA A 146 -3.69 7.81 -13.07
C ALA A 146 -4.68 8.98 -13.21
N ALA A 147 -5.79 8.95 -12.49
CA ALA A 147 -6.77 10.04 -12.48
C ALA A 147 -6.17 11.37 -11.96
N GLY A 148 -5.23 11.30 -11.01
CA GLY A 148 -4.56 12.48 -10.45
C GLY A 148 -3.38 13.00 -11.26
N SER A 149 -2.92 12.29 -12.30
CA SER A 149 -1.70 12.63 -13.05
C SER A 149 -1.90 13.66 -14.17
N GLY A 150 -3.15 14.04 -14.48
CA GLY A 150 -3.49 15.05 -15.49
C GLY A 150 -4.14 16.29 -14.89
N ASP A 151 -5.00 16.96 -15.67
CA ASP A 151 -5.77 18.14 -15.26
C ASP A 151 -6.79 17.87 -14.13
N GLY A 152 -6.78 16.66 -13.61
CA GLY A 152 -7.63 16.17 -12.54
C GLY A 152 -9.07 15.90 -12.97
N GLY A 153 -9.69 14.91 -12.34
CA GLY A 153 -11.12 14.59 -12.46
C GLY A 153 -11.86 14.97 -11.18
N ARG A 154 -13.16 14.68 -11.14
CA ARG A 154 -14.03 14.94 -9.98
C ARG A 154 -13.56 14.24 -8.71
N VAL A 155 -13.11 12.98 -8.84
CA VAL A 155 -12.60 12.20 -7.70
C VAL A 155 -11.28 12.78 -7.20
N SER A 156 -10.36 13.16 -8.11
CA SER A 156 -9.12 13.83 -7.74
C SER A 156 -9.38 15.17 -7.04
N ALA A 157 -10.36 15.96 -7.53
CA ALA A 157 -10.78 17.19 -6.87
C ALA A 157 -11.36 16.93 -5.47
N ALA A 158 -12.17 15.89 -5.30
CA ALA A 158 -12.70 15.50 -4.00
C ALA A 158 -11.61 15.05 -3.02
N LEU A 159 -10.59 14.32 -3.50
CA LEU A 159 -9.43 13.92 -2.69
C LEU A 159 -8.46 15.07 -2.41
N ALA A 160 -8.50 16.14 -3.21
CA ALA A 160 -7.68 17.34 -3.04
C ALA A 160 -8.24 18.36 -2.04
N VAL A 161 -9.41 18.14 -1.43
CA VAL A 161 -9.95 19.02 -0.40
C VAL A 161 -9.06 19.06 0.84
N ALA A 162 -9.04 20.19 1.55
CA ALA A 162 -8.13 20.38 2.68
C ALA A 162 -8.17 19.28 3.75
N PRO A 163 -9.34 18.76 4.19
CA PRO A 163 -9.38 17.66 5.17
C PRO A 163 -8.77 16.36 4.66
N ALA A 164 -9.01 16.01 3.38
CA ALA A 164 -8.46 14.78 2.80
C ALA A 164 -6.93 14.87 2.66
N ARG A 165 -6.41 16.01 2.19
CA ARG A 165 -4.96 16.26 2.15
C ARG A 165 -4.34 16.26 3.55
N TRP A 166 -5.00 16.89 4.52
CA TRP A 166 -4.53 16.91 5.90
C TRP A 166 -4.38 15.49 6.47
N LEU A 167 -5.34 14.61 6.19
CA LEU A 167 -5.28 13.20 6.60
C LEU A 167 -4.19 12.44 5.82
N GLY A 168 -4.09 12.66 4.51
CA GLY A 168 -3.07 12.04 3.67
C GLY A 168 -1.65 12.38 4.13
N ASP A 169 -1.37 13.64 4.44
CA ASP A 169 -0.06 14.10 4.94
C ASP A 169 0.36 13.42 6.26
N ARG A 170 -0.59 12.87 7.00
CA ARG A 170 -0.39 12.22 8.31
C ARG A 170 -0.68 10.73 8.31
N SER A 171 -1.05 10.18 7.15
CA SER A 171 -1.47 8.78 7.03
C SER A 171 -0.40 7.80 7.50
N TYR A 172 0.87 8.07 7.21
CA TYR A 172 1.99 7.26 7.67
C TYR A 172 2.11 7.27 9.20
N GLY A 173 2.12 8.45 9.82
CA GLY A 173 2.15 8.56 11.28
C GLY A 173 0.92 7.88 11.92
N TRP A 174 -0.26 8.06 11.30
CA TRP A 174 -1.48 7.41 11.78
C TRP A 174 -1.40 5.89 11.65
N TYR A 175 -0.84 5.37 10.55
CA TYR A 175 -0.57 3.95 10.37
C TYR A 175 0.35 3.40 11.48
N LEU A 176 1.36 4.15 11.91
CA LEU A 176 2.24 3.71 13.00
C LEU A 176 1.53 3.67 14.37
N TRP A 177 0.69 4.65 14.66
CA TRP A 177 0.06 4.80 15.96
C TRP A 177 -1.25 4.01 16.13
N HIS A 178 -2.05 3.82 15.06
CA HIS A 178 -3.40 3.27 15.19
C HIS A 178 -3.42 1.85 15.76
N TRP A 179 -2.52 0.98 15.32
CA TRP A 179 -2.55 -0.44 15.69
C TRP A 179 -2.22 -0.68 17.18
N PRO A 180 -1.17 -0.11 17.77
CA PRO A 180 -0.97 -0.18 19.22
C PRO A 180 -2.20 0.25 20.01
N PHE A 181 -2.86 1.33 19.61
CA PHE A 181 -4.07 1.81 20.26
C PHE A 181 -5.23 0.81 20.14
N VAL A 182 -5.40 0.21 18.96
CA VAL A 182 -6.40 -0.85 18.73
C VAL A 182 -6.13 -2.07 19.60
N VAL A 183 -4.89 -2.54 19.68
CA VAL A 183 -4.49 -3.69 20.49
C VAL A 183 -4.75 -3.42 21.97
N PHE A 184 -4.37 -2.26 22.48
CA PHE A 184 -4.65 -1.87 23.86
C PHE A 184 -6.14 -1.73 24.14
N ALA A 185 -6.91 -1.16 23.22
CA ALA A 185 -8.37 -1.07 23.39
C ALA A 185 -9.03 -2.45 23.48
N ARG A 186 -8.63 -3.41 22.65
CA ARG A 186 -9.11 -4.80 22.73
C ARG A 186 -8.79 -5.45 24.07
N SER A 187 -7.63 -5.13 24.64
CA SER A 187 -7.20 -5.68 25.93
C SER A 187 -7.89 -5.02 27.12
N LEU A 188 -8.12 -3.71 27.08
CA LEU A 188 -8.71 -2.94 28.18
C LEU A 188 -10.23 -3.04 28.23
N VAL A 189 -10.88 -3.17 27.06
CA VAL A 189 -12.35 -3.20 26.94
C VAL A 189 -12.76 -4.37 26.04
N PRO A 190 -12.55 -5.61 26.49
CA PRO A 190 -12.82 -6.80 25.68
C PRO A 190 -14.30 -6.93 25.33
N GLY A 191 -14.58 -7.38 24.11
CA GLY A 191 -15.93 -7.62 23.62
C GLY A 191 -16.71 -6.39 23.17
N GLN A 192 -16.15 -5.19 23.29
CA GLN A 192 -16.80 -3.95 22.85
C GLN A 192 -16.39 -3.61 21.41
N GLY A 193 -17.27 -3.85 20.44
CA GLY A 193 -16.98 -3.64 19.01
C GLY A 193 -16.68 -2.17 18.63
N TRP A 194 -17.12 -1.19 19.43
CA TRP A 194 -16.82 0.22 19.19
C TRP A 194 -15.41 0.65 19.64
N ALA A 195 -14.79 -0.09 20.56
CA ALA A 195 -13.53 0.30 21.17
C ALA A 195 -12.34 0.34 20.18
N PRO A 196 -12.12 -0.65 19.29
CA PRO A 196 -11.07 -0.60 18.30
C PRO A 196 -11.15 0.61 17.34
N PRO A 197 -12.30 0.91 16.69
CA PRO A 197 -12.38 2.08 15.82
C PRO A 197 -12.23 3.40 16.58
N ALA A 198 -12.77 3.51 17.80
CA ALA A 198 -12.57 4.69 18.62
C ALA A 198 -11.08 4.89 18.98
N ALA A 199 -10.39 3.82 19.36
CA ALA A 199 -8.96 3.86 19.63
C ALA A 199 -8.12 4.27 18.40
N ALA A 200 -8.46 3.78 17.23
CA ALA A 200 -7.82 4.20 15.98
C ALA A 200 -8.00 5.71 15.73
N LEU A 201 -9.16 6.28 16.07
CA LEU A 201 -9.37 7.74 15.97
C LEU A 201 -8.59 8.50 17.05
N VAL A 202 -8.53 8.00 18.29
CA VAL A 202 -7.72 8.61 19.37
C VAL A 202 -6.23 8.64 18.99
N ALA A 203 -5.75 7.66 18.25
CA ALA A 203 -4.38 7.61 17.73
C ALA A 203 -4.01 8.80 16.81
N LEU A 204 -4.98 9.58 16.32
CA LEU A 204 -4.71 10.83 15.61
C LEU A 204 -4.02 11.87 16.50
N ALA A 205 -4.23 11.85 17.82
CA ALA A 205 -3.60 12.80 18.73
C ALA A 205 -2.06 12.64 18.74
N PRO A 206 -1.48 11.46 19.06
CA PRO A 206 -0.04 11.27 18.96
C PRO A 206 0.49 11.37 17.52
N THR A 207 -0.32 11.04 16.50
CA THR A 207 0.03 11.26 15.09
C THR A 207 0.28 12.74 14.80
N VAL A 208 -0.63 13.62 15.18
CA VAL A 208 -0.46 15.08 14.99
C VAL A 208 0.74 15.60 15.77
N LEU A 209 0.95 15.09 16.97
CA LEU A 209 2.07 15.50 17.82
C LEU A 209 3.41 15.08 17.20
N SER A 210 3.56 13.82 16.80
CA SER A 210 4.77 13.29 16.16
C SER A 210 5.03 13.98 14.82
N HIS A 211 3.99 14.24 14.02
CA HIS A 211 4.13 14.98 12.77
C HIS A 211 4.70 16.39 12.98
N ARG A 212 4.21 17.12 13.99
CA ARG A 212 4.68 18.49 14.30
C ARG A 212 6.05 18.54 14.93
N LEU A 213 6.35 17.63 15.87
CA LEU A 213 7.55 17.70 16.69
C LEU A 213 8.74 16.94 16.08
N LEU A 214 8.51 15.92 15.28
CA LEU A 214 9.54 15.06 14.72
C LEU A 214 9.61 15.16 13.19
N GLU A 215 8.52 14.87 12.49
CA GLU A 215 8.54 14.75 11.03
C GLU A 215 8.83 16.10 10.34
N GLN A 216 8.06 17.13 10.66
CA GLN A 216 8.24 18.44 10.04
C GLN A 216 9.63 19.04 10.28
N PRO A 217 10.15 19.11 11.52
CA PRO A 217 11.49 19.65 11.75
C PRO A 217 12.60 18.86 11.04
N LEU A 218 12.48 17.53 10.94
CA LEU A 218 13.46 16.69 10.23
C LEU A 218 13.41 16.89 8.71
N ARG A 219 12.21 17.07 8.15
CA ARG A 219 12.03 17.29 6.69
C ARG A 219 12.44 18.68 6.24
N THR A 220 12.36 19.69 7.10
CA THR A 220 12.64 21.10 6.76
C THR A 220 14.05 21.56 7.14
N ARG A 221 14.82 20.78 7.89
CA ARG A 221 16.23 21.10 8.15
C ARG A 221 17.03 20.89 6.86
N PRO A 222 17.70 21.90 6.34
CA PRO A 222 18.66 21.72 5.25
C PRO A 222 19.78 20.80 5.72
N PRO A 223 20.37 19.98 4.83
CA PRO A 223 21.49 19.11 5.15
C PRO A 223 22.72 19.89 5.60
#